data_3892b9219df7f7898adf129e40d442ca
#
_entry.id   3892b9219df7f7898adf129e40d442ca
#
_cell.length_a   1.000
_cell.length_b   1.000
_cell.length_c   1.000
_cell.angle_alpha   90.00
_cell.angle_beta   90.00
_cell.angle_gamma   90.00
#
_symmetry.space_group_name_H-M   'P 1'
#
loop_
_entity.id
_entity.type
_entity.pdbx_description
1 polymer ?
#
loop_
_entity_poly.entity_id
_entity_poly.type
_entity_poly.pdbx_seq_one_letter_code
_entity_poly.pdbx_strand_id
1 'polypeptide(L)'
;AQSVGIAQGAIDETLKYVKERKQGGKPIGKYQNTQFKLAECQTKVDAARLMVWRAATEKDNHGNYAPYAAMCKYFASDVANEVTRQCVQLFGGYGYCREYPVERAMRDAKITEIYEGTNEAMKMIISGSMKV
;
A
#
# COMPACT_ATOMS: atom_id res chain seq x y z
N ALA A 1 1.81 -9.97 1.30
CA ALA A 1 3.21 -9.53 1.35
C ALA A 1 3.56 -8.61 0.17
N GLN A 2 3.29 -9.02 -1.08
CA GLN A 2 3.64 -8.24 -2.29
C GLN A 2 3.11 -6.80 -2.24
N SER A 3 1.82 -6.62 -1.96
CA SER A 3 1.18 -5.29 -1.85
C SER A 3 1.89 -4.38 -0.85
N VAL A 4 2.28 -4.93 0.31
CA VAL A 4 3.05 -4.20 1.34
C VAL A 4 4.42 -3.78 0.80
N GLY A 5 5.10 -4.66 0.05
CA GLY A 5 6.39 -4.36 -0.58
C GLY A 5 6.29 -3.25 -1.63
N ILE A 6 5.27 -3.30 -2.50
CA ILE A 6 5.00 -2.27 -3.52
C ILE A 6 4.74 -0.91 -2.85
N ALA A 7 3.87 -0.88 -1.84
CA ALA A 7 3.53 0.35 -1.13
C ALA A 7 4.74 0.95 -0.41
N GLN A 8 5.52 0.13 0.31
CA GLN A 8 6.71 0.58 1.01
C GLN A 8 7.76 1.12 0.03
N GLY A 9 8.03 0.41 -1.06
CA GLY A 9 8.98 0.87 -2.08
C GLY A 9 8.57 2.21 -2.70
N ALA A 10 7.27 2.43 -2.94
CA ALA A 10 6.76 3.71 -3.42
C ALA A 10 6.97 4.85 -2.39
N ILE A 11 6.77 4.58 -1.09
CA ILE A 11 7.05 5.55 -0.03
C ILE A 11 8.55 5.87 0.02
N ASP A 12 9.42 4.86 -0.02
CA ASP A 12 10.86 5.03 0.08
C ASP A 12 11.41 5.90 -1.06
N GLU A 13 10.94 5.70 -2.29
CA GLU A 13 11.27 6.56 -3.43
C GLU A 13 10.71 7.97 -3.27
N THR A 14 9.49 8.08 -2.76
CA THR A 14 8.87 9.39 -2.52
C THR A 14 9.62 10.18 -1.45
N LEU A 15 10.10 9.53 -0.39
CA LEU A 15 10.89 10.16 0.67
C LEU A 15 12.20 10.76 0.14
N LYS A 16 12.85 10.10 -0.83
CA LYS A 16 14.04 10.66 -1.51
C LYS A 16 13.67 11.91 -2.29
N TYR A 17 12.66 11.79 -3.16
CA TYR A 17 12.22 12.86 -4.04
C TYR A 17 11.79 14.13 -3.29
N VAL A 18 10.96 14.02 -2.23
CA VAL A 18 10.44 15.19 -1.52
C VAL A 18 11.52 15.93 -0.72
N LYS A 19 12.66 15.30 -0.41
CA LYS A 19 13.82 15.94 0.21
C LYS A 19 14.60 16.80 -0.77
N GLU A 20 14.62 16.43 -2.04
CA GLU A 20 15.41 17.09 -3.08
C GLU A 20 14.59 18.11 -3.88
N ARG A 21 13.36 17.75 -4.25
CA ARG A 21 12.47 18.60 -5.05
C ARG A 21 12.08 19.86 -4.30
N LYS A 22 12.39 21.01 -4.89
CA LYS A 22 12.04 22.33 -4.33
C LYS A 22 10.86 22.94 -5.06
N GLN A 23 10.00 23.61 -4.31
CA GLN A 23 8.93 24.46 -4.79
C GLN A 23 8.69 25.57 -3.76
N GLY A 24 8.45 26.80 -4.21
CA GLY A 24 8.32 27.94 -3.30
C GLY A 24 9.57 28.17 -2.43
N GLY A 25 10.76 27.93 -3.01
CA GLY A 25 12.06 28.20 -2.36
C GLY A 25 12.56 27.14 -1.37
N LYS A 26 11.78 26.09 -1.06
CA LYS A 26 12.17 25.03 -0.11
C LYS A 26 11.81 23.62 -0.61
N PRO A 27 12.46 22.57 -0.06
CA PRO A 27 12.09 21.19 -0.36
C PRO A 27 10.61 20.92 -0.06
N ILE A 28 9.92 20.19 -0.95
CA ILE A 28 8.48 19.92 -0.77
C ILE A 28 8.18 19.09 0.47
N GLY A 29 9.12 18.28 0.96
CA GLY A 29 9.02 17.56 2.24
C GLY A 29 8.98 18.46 3.48
N LYS A 30 9.22 19.77 3.35
CA LYS A 30 9.08 20.75 4.45
C LYS A 30 7.67 21.33 4.57
N TYR A 31 6.76 20.98 3.66
CA TYR A 31 5.36 21.39 3.77
C TYR A 31 4.58 20.39 4.61
N GLN A 32 3.79 20.90 5.54
CA GLN A 32 3.02 20.10 6.50
C GLN A 32 2.08 19.09 5.80
N ASN A 33 1.41 19.49 4.73
CA ASN A 33 0.54 18.60 3.98
C ASN A 33 1.29 17.40 3.38
N THR A 34 2.52 17.59 2.89
CA THR A 34 3.38 16.51 2.40
C THR A 34 3.74 15.54 3.54
N GLN A 35 4.10 16.09 4.71
CA GLN A 35 4.45 15.31 5.90
C GLN A 35 3.27 14.47 6.39
N PHE A 36 2.07 15.06 6.44
CA PHE A 36 0.87 14.36 6.89
C PHE A 36 0.50 13.22 5.93
N LYS A 37 0.53 13.45 4.63
CA LYS A 37 0.28 12.40 3.62
C LYS A 37 1.25 11.22 3.75
N LEU A 38 2.53 11.50 3.95
CA LEU A 38 3.54 10.44 4.12
C LEU A 38 3.34 9.68 5.44
N ALA A 39 3.00 10.38 6.53
CA ALA A 39 2.69 9.74 7.81
C ALA A 39 1.47 8.83 7.72
N GLU A 40 0.40 9.28 7.06
CA GLU A 40 -0.81 8.47 6.81
C GLU A 40 -0.48 7.23 5.96
N CYS A 41 0.27 7.41 4.87
CA CYS A 41 0.70 6.31 4.01
C CYS A 41 1.51 5.26 4.79
N GLN A 42 2.52 5.70 5.56
CA GLN A 42 3.36 4.80 6.35
C GLN A 42 2.54 4.04 7.40
N THR A 43 1.63 4.72 8.10
CA THR A 43 0.77 4.09 9.11
C THR A 43 -0.09 2.98 8.49
N LYS A 44 -0.68 3.22 7.30
CA LYS A 44 -1.48 2.22 6.60
C LYS A 44 -0.65 1.01 6.16
N VAL A 45 0.57 1.24 5.66
CA VAL A 45 1.48 0.16 5.26
C VAL A 45 1.88 -0.69 6.46
N ASP A 46 2.15 -0.08 7.61
CA ASP A 46 2.50 -0.83 8.82
C ASP A 46 1.32 -1.64 9.35
N ALA A 47 0.11 -1.08 9.32
CA ALA A 47 -1.11 -1.83 9.65
C ALA A 47 -1.30 -3.05 8.72
N ALA A 48 -1.13 -2.86 7.41
CA ALA A 48 -1.21 -3.95 6.43
C ALA A 48 -0.13 -5.01 6.67
N ARG A 49 1.08 -4.61 7.04
CA ARG A 49 2.20 -5.52 7.37
C ARG A 49 1.87 -6.39 8.58
N LEU A 50 1.32 -5.80 9.65
CA LEU A 50 0.90 -6.53 10.84
C LEU A 50 -0.20 -7.56 10.52
N MET A 51 -1.13 -7.23 9.64
CA MET A 51 -2.15 -8.19 9.20
C MET A 51 -1.54 -9.35 8.40
N VAL A 52 -0.55 -9.09 7.56
CA VAL A 52 0.18 -10.15 6.83
C VAL A 52 0.92 -11.07 7.81
N TRP A 53 1.61 -10.50 8.80
CA TRP A 53 2.31 -11.28 9.82
C TRP A 53 1.33 -12.12 10.64
N ARG A 54 0.19 -11.56 11.03
CA ARG A 54 -0.86 -12.32 11.73
C ARG A 54 -1.31 -13.54 10.91
N ALA A 55 -1.63 -13.33 9.63
CA ALA A 55 -2.07 -14.43 8.76
C ALA A 55 -0.98 -15.52 8.61
N ALA A 56 0.28 -15.13 8.50
CA ALA A 56 1.41 -16.05 8.44
C ALA A 56 1.55 -16.85 9.75
N THR A 57 1.52 -16.18 10.89
CA THR A 57 1.61 -16.82 12.22
C THR A 57 0.46 -17.82 12.45
N GLU A 58 -0.77 -17.45 12.08
CA GLU A 58 -1.92 -18.36 12.18
C GLU A 58 -1.72 -19.63 11.32
N LYS A 59 -1.15 -19.46 10.12
CA LYS A 59 -0.84 -20.59 9.25
C LYS A 59 0.25 -21.48 9.85
N ASP A 60 1.32 -20.89 10.37
CA ASP A 60 2.45 -21.63 10.96
C ASP A 60 2.03 -22.40 12.22
N ASN A 61 1.09 -21.86 12.99
CA ASN A 61 0.51 -22.50 14.15
C ASN A 61 -0.60 -23.52 13.82
N HIS A 62 -0.78 -23.87 12.55
CA HIS A 62 -1.85 -24.77 12.07
C HIS A 62 -3.27 -24.31 12.45
N GLY A 63 -3.48 -23.02 12.67
CA GLY A 63 -4.76 -22.42 12.97
C GLY A 63 -5.65 -22.24 11.74
N ASN A 64 -6.86 -21.73 11.95
CA ASN A 64 -7.75 -21.35 10.85
C ASN A 64 -7.31 -20.02 10.24
N TYR A 65 -6.31 -20.06 9.37
CA TYR A 65 -5.72 -18.87 8.76
C TYR A 65 -6.53 -18.27 7.60
N ALA A 66 -7.50 -19.00 7.03
CA ALA A 66 -8.19 -18.57 5.81
C ALA A 66 -8.89 -17.20 5.94
N PRO A 67 -9.63 -16.88 7.02
CA PRO A 67 -10.20 -15.55 7.18
C PRO A 67 -9.13 -14.46 7.30
N TYR A 68 -8.03 -14.71 8.01
CA TYR A 68 -6.93 -13.75 8.18
C TYR A 68 -6.17 -13.51 6.88
N ALA A 69 -5.98 -14.56 6.08
CA ALA A 69 -5.39 -14.47 4.75
C ALA A 69 -6.27 -13.61 3.81
N ALA A 70 -7.59 -13.83 3.84
CA ALA A 70 -8.54 -13.03 3.06
C ALA A 70 -8.54 -11.55 3.51
N MET A 71 -8.57 -11.29 4.83
CA MET A 71 -8.52 -9.95 5.40
C MET A 71 -7.24 -9.22 4.99
N CYS A 72 -6.07 -9.86 5.14
CA CYS A 72 -4.80 -9.22 4.82
C CYS A 72 -4.63 -9.00 3.31
N LYS A 73 -5.10 -9.91 2.46
CA LYS A 73 -5.07 -9.73 0.99
C LYS A 73 -5.92 -8.53 0.58
N TYR A 74 -7.16 -8.50 1.04
CA TYR A 74 -8.08 -7.40 0.75
C TYR A 74 -7.52 -6.05 1.23
N PHE A 75 -7.20 -5.93 2.51
CA PHE A 75 -6.74 -4.69 3.10
C PHE A 75 -5.40 -4.22 2.51
N ALA A 76 -4.42 -5.11 2.36
CA ALA A 76 -3.10 -4.73 1.86
C ALA A 76 -3.14 -4.29 0.39
N SER A 77 -4.01 -4.87 -0.44
CA SER A 77 -4.16 -4.44 -1.84
C SER A 77 -4.82 -3.06 -1.95
N ASP A 78 -5.84 -2.77 -1.16
CA ASP A 78 -6.46 -1.45 -1.09
C ASP A 78 -5.45 -0.39 -0.63
N VAL A 79 -4.69 -0.69 0.42
CA VAL A 79 -3.62 0.19 0.93
C VAL A 79 -2.56 0.44 -0.13
N ALA A 80 -2.13 -0.59 -0.86
CA ALA A 80 -1.12 -0.42 -1.91
C ALA A 80 -1.60 0.51 -3.03
N ASN A 81 -2.83 0.37 -3.47
CA ASN A 81 -3.43 1.25 -4.48
C ASN A 81 -3.57 2.69 -3.99
N GLU A 82 -4.00 2.89 -2.76
CA GLU A 82 -4.11 4.22 -2.18
C GLU A 82 -2.74 4.89 -2.03
N VAL A 83 -1.77 4.18 -1.44
CA VAL A 83 -0.43 4.70 -1.16
C VAL A 83 0.31 5.03 -2.45
N THR A 84 0.32 4.14 -3.42
CA THR A 84 1.03 4.39 -4.70
C THR A 84 0.41 5.56 -5.46
N ARG A 85 -0.91 5.72 -5.44
CA ARG A 85 -1.59 6.89 -5.99
C ARG A 85 -1.18 8.19 -5.29
N GLN A 86 -1.05 8.18 -3.95
CA GLN A 86 -0.57 9.34 -3.21
C GLN A 86 0.90 9.66 -3.52
N CYS A 87 1.74 8.64 -3.69
CA CYS A 87 3.13 8.80 -4.09
C CYS A 87 3.23 9.48 -5.47
N VAL A 88 2.49 9.00 -6.48
CA VAL A 88 2.42 9.65 -7.79
C VAL A 88 1.98 11.11 -7.66
N GLN A 89 0.98 11.39 -6.83
CA GLN A 89 0.50 12.77 -6.60
C GLN A 89 1.58 13.67 -5.99
N LEU A 90 2.41 13.16 -5.07
CA LEU A 90 3.51 13.92 -4.45
C LEU A 90 4.65 14.21 -5.43
N PHE A 91 4.86 13.36 -6.43
CA PHE A 91 5.80 13.61 -7.53
C PHE A 91 5.27 14.65 -8.53
N GLY A 92 3.95 14.88 -8.57
CA GLY A 92 3.31 15.72 -9.57
C GLY A 92 3.47 15.14 -10.98
N GLY A 93 3.68 15.98 -11.99
CA GLY A 93 3.86 15.53 -13.39
C GLY A 93 4.99 14.53 -13.59
N TYR A 94 6.05 14.63 -12.81
CA TYR A 94 7.14 13.65 -12.85
C TYR A 94 6.72 12.25 -12.42
N GLY A 95 5.77 12.11 -11.50
CA GLY A 95 5.24 10.82 -11.07
C GLY A 95 4.45 10.07 -12.14
N TYR A 96 4.05 10.75 -13.22
CA TYR A 96 3.39 10.17 -14.38
C TYR A 96 4.38 9.67 -15.44
N CYS A 97 5.64 10.10 -15.37
CA CYS A 97 6.67 9.80 -16.33
C CYS A 97 7.43 8.53 -15.96
N ARG A 98 7.83 7.74 -16.98
CA ARG A 98 8.51 6.43 -16.80
C ARG A 98 9.92 6.53 -16.20
N GLU A 99 10.50 7.71 -16.17
CA GLU A 99 11.80 7.99 -15.55
C GLU A 99 11.79 7.79 -14.03
N TYR A 100 10.60 7.82 -13.42
CA TYR A 100 10.41 7.60 -12.00
C TYR A 100 9.60 6.32 -11.73
N PRO A 101 9.99 5.48 -10.75
CA PRO A 101 9.39 4.16 -10.58
C PRO A 101 7.98 4.18 -10.00
N VAL A 102 7.50 5.32 -9.49
CA VAL A 102 6.21 5.40 -8.79
C VAL A 102 5.01 5.19 -9.71
N GLU A 103 5.09 5.54 -11.01
CA GLU A 103 4.05 5.27 -11.99
C GLU A 103 3.87 3.76 -12.20
N ARG A 104 4.98 3.03 -12.26
CA ARG A 104 4.96 1.57 -12.38
C ARG A 104 4.42 0.93 -11.11
N ALA A 105 4.87 1.39 -9.93
CA ALA A 105 4.36 0.90 -8.65
C ALA A 105 2.82 1.05 -8.56
N MET A 106 2.26 2.15 -9.07
CA MET A 106 0.81 2.36 -9.10
C MET A 106 0.10 1.37 -10.03
N ARG A 107 0.66 1.07 -11.21
CA ARG A 107 0.11 0.07 -12.13
C ARG A 107 0.22 -1.35 -11.55
N ASP A 108 1.37 -1.67 -10.92
CA ASP A 108 1.61 -2.97 -10.30
C ASP A 108 0.73 -3.18 -9.05
N ALA A 109 0.41 -2.11 -8.31
CA ALA A 109 -0.51 -2.18 -7.19
C ALA A 109 -1.93 -2.57 -7.63
N LYS A 110 -2.40 -2.09 -8.78
CA LYS A 110 -3.78 -2.34 -9.25
C LYS A 110 -4.10 -3.81 -9.41
N ILE A 111 -3.18 -4.62 -9.96
CA ILE A 111 -3.44 -6.03 -10.18
C ILE A 111 -3.63 -6.81 -8.86
N THR A 112 -3.09 -6.31 -7.75
CA THR A 112 -3.20 -6.97 -6.44
C THR A 112 -4.62 -7.03 -5.89
N GLU A 113 -5.53 -6.18 -6.36
CA GLU A 113 -6.96 -6.25 -6.03
C GLU A 113 -7.70 -7.32 -6.84
N ILE A 114 -7.14 -7.78 -7.95
CA ILE A 114 -7.83 -8.58 -8.96
C ILE A 114 -7.38 -10.04 -8.92
N TYR A 115 -6.07 -10.30 -8.98
CA TYR A 115 -5.56 -11.65 -9.07
C TYR A 115 -5.53 -12.38 -7.72
N GLU A 116 -5.29 -13.70 -7.76
CA GLU A 116 -5.33 -14.60 -6.57
C GLU A 116 -6.65 -14.49 -5.80
N GLY A 117 -7.73 -14.23 -6.54
CA GLY A 117 -9.05 -13.92 -6.03
C GLY A 117 -9.27 -12.41 -5.85
N THR A 118 -10.36 -11.90 -6.42
CA THR A 118 -10.68 -10.47 -6.31
C THR A 118 -10.95 -10.07 -4.86
N ASN A 119 -10.89 -8.77 -4.57
CA ASN A 119 -11.23 -8.27 -3.24
C ASN A 119 -12.68 -8.60 -2.85
N GLU A 120 -13.60 -8.72 -3.82
CA GLU A 120 -14.97 -9.21 -3.61
C GLU A 120 -14.99 -10.67 -3.15
N ALA A 121 -14.17 -11.54 -3.78
CA ALA A 121 -14.03 -12.93 -3.34
C ALA A 121 -13.45 -13.02 -1.92
N MET A 122 -12.50 -12.16 -1.56
CA MET A 122 -11.99 -12.09 -0.18
C MET A 122 -13.07 -11.70 0.81
N LYS A 123 -13.93 -10.73 0.48
CA LYS A 123 -15.07 -10.32 1.32
C LYS A 123 -16.07 -11.48 1.53
N MET A 124 -16.29 -12.32 0.51
CA MET A 124 -17.13 -13.53 0.65
C MET A 124 -16.54 -14.52 1.66
N ILE A 125 -15.21 -14.75 1.62
CA ILE A 125 -14.54 -15.62 2.60
C ILE A 125 -14.67 -15.05 4.02
N ILE A 126 -14.46 -13.74 4.17
CA ILE A 126 -14.55 -13.05 5.46
C ILE A 126 -15.97 -13.16 6.03
N SER A 127 -17.00 -12.80 5.24
CA SER A 127 -18.39 -12.85 5.69
C SER A 127 -18.84 -14.26 6.03
N GLY A 128 -18.44 -15.25 5.25
CA GLY A 128 -18.72 -16.67 5.55
C GLY A 128 -18.10 -17.10 6.88
N SER A 129 -16.91 -16.58 7.25
CA SER A 129 -16.31 -16.87 8.55
C SER A 129 -17.04 -16.22 9.72
N MET A 130 -17.77 -15.13 9.48
CA MET A 130 -18.57 -14.40 10.48
C MET A 130 -19.95 -15.04 10.70
N LYS A 131 -20.33 -16.04 9.86
CA LYS A 131 -21.64 -16.71 9.90
C LYS A 131 -22.83 -15.74 9.72
N VAL A 132 -22.65 -14.72 8.90
CA VAL A 132 -23.71 -13.79 8.49
C VAL A 132 -24.31 -14.20 7.16
#